data_4991e94a377c75075be7d88a7f341d44
#
_entry.id   4991e94a377c75075be7d88a7f341d44
#
_cell.length_a   1.000
_cell.length_b   1.000
_cell.length_c   1.000
_cell.angle_alpha   90.00
_cell.angle_beta   90.00
_cell.angle_gamma   90.00
#
_symmetry.space_group_name_H-M   'P 1'
#
loop_
_entity.id
_entity.type
_entity.pdbx_description
1 polymer ?
#
loop_
_entity_poly.entity_id
_entity_poly.type
_entity_poly.pdbx_seq_one_letter_code
_entity_poly.pdbx_strand_id
1 'polypeptide(L)'
;LSAAQAQADVARNASRYAELLADSDGVVMETLAEPGQVVNAGQMVVRLARAGRREAVIQLPETLRPAVGSIGQATLFGKEGVVVPARLRQLSDAADRLTRTFEARYVLEGELADAPLGATVTLRIPDGHATVPGSVQVPIGALFDAGKGPGVWLIDGKPAQVFWKPVTVLHLSDDSARIVGQIKPGDRLP
;
A
#
# COMPACT_ATOMS: atom_id res chain seq x y z
N LEU A 1 -17.86 46.47 -28.60
CA LEU A 1 -18.60 45.22 -28.74
C LEU A 1 -20.08 45.56 -28.83
N SER A 2 -20.77 45.15 -29.90
CA SER A 2 -22.20 45.42 -30.07
C SER A 2 -23.03 44.51 -29.15
N ALA A 3 -24.18 45.02 -28.70
CA ALA A 3 -25.14 44.22 -27.90
C ALA A 3 -25.48 42.85 -28.57
N ALA A 4 -25.57 42.84 -29.88
CA ALA A 4 -25.81 41.61 -30.66
C ALA A 4 -24.67 40.58 -30.52
N GLN A 5 -23.42 41.06 -30.44
CA GLN A 5 -22.29 40.15 -30.22
C GLN A 5 -22.34 39.50 -28.83
N ALA A 6 -22.64 40.25 -27.78
CA ALA A 6 -22.76 39.77 -26.43
C ALA A 6 -23.92 38.70 -26.33
N GLN A 7 -25.02 38.96 -27.03
CA GLN A 7 -26.17 38.06 -27.05
C GLN A 7 -25.87 36.75 -27.80
N ALA A 8 -25.09 36.82 -28.91
CA ALA A 8 -24.63 35.65 -29.63
C ALA A 8 -23.65 34.79 -28.77
N ASP A 9 -22.80 35.45 -27.98
CA ASP A 9 -21.86 34.74 -27.10
C ASP A 9 -22.57 34.03 -25.93
N VAL A 10 -23.61 34.65 -25.36
CA VAL A 10 -24.50 33.99 -24.37
C VAL A 10 -25.19 32.77 -24.95
N ALA A 11 -25.74 32.85 -26.17
CA ALA A 11 -26.38 31.74 -26.82
C ALA A 11 -25.40 30.61 -27.14
N ARG A 12 -24.20 30.93 -27.61
CA ARG A 12 -23.13 29.89 -27.81
C ARG A 12 -22.71 29.22 -26.53
N ASN A 13 -22.57 29.94 -25.43
CA ASN A 13 -22.21 29.38 -24.14
C ASN A 13 -23.35 28.46 -23.64
N ALA A 14 -24.62 28.86 -23.76
CA ALA A 14 -25.74 28.02 -23.41
C ALA A 14 -25.75 26.70 -24.19
N SER A 15 -25.45 26.74 -25.50
CA SER A 15 -25.35 25.54 -26.34
C SER A 15 -24.17 24.63 -25.92
N ARG A 16 -23.04 25.22 -25.52
CA ARG A 16 -21.89 24.44 -25.01
C ARG A 16 -22.20 23.71 -23.71
N TYR A 17 -22.99 24.29 -22.83
CA TYR A 17 -23.40 23.65 -21.58
C TYR A 17 -24.41 22.51 -21.79
N ALA A 18 -25.01 22.39 -22.97
CA ALA A 18 -25.88 21.27 -23.31
C ALA A 18 -25.12 20.01 -23.73
N GLU A 19 -23.78 20.11 -23.94
CA GLU A 19 -22.93 19.01 -24.32
C GLU A 19 -21.89 18.76 -23.21
N LEU A 20 -21.90 17.55 -22.63
CA LEU A 20 -20.93 17.13 -21.63
C LEU A 20 -19.82 16.33 -22.30
N LEU A 21 -18.62 16.92 -22.37
CA LEU A 21 -17.44 16.29 -22.94
C LEU A 21 -16.55 15.75 -21.83
N ALA A 22 -15.88 14.61 -22.11
CA ALA A 22 -14.81 14.12 -21.23
C ALA A 22 -13.64 15.13 -21.24
N ASP A 23 -13.11 15.44 -20.06
CA ASP A 23 -11.99 16.35 -19.87
C ASP A 23 -10.63 15.71 -20.13
N SER A 24 -10.59 14.38 -20.29
CA SER A 24 -9.39 13.59 -20.50
C SER A 24 -9.72 12.20 -21.07
N ASP A 25 -8.72 11.57 -21.65
CA ASP A 25 -8.80 10.15 -21.99
C ASP A 25 -9.02 9.30 -20.73
N GLY A 26 -9.84 8.26 -20.83
CA GLY A 26 -10.15 7.43 -19.69
C GLY A 26 -11.18 6.35 -19.98
N VAL A 27 -11.66 5.74 -18.90
CA VAL A 27 -12.70 4.70 -18.93
C VAL A 27 -13.89 5.17 -18.11
N VAL A 28 -15.08 5.10 -18.68
CA VAL A 28 -16.33 5.36 -17.94
C VAL A 28 -16.50 4.24 -16.91
N MET A 29 -16.50 4.63 -15.64
CA MET A 29 -16.67 3.72 -14.51
C MET A 29 -18.14 3.49 -14.17
N GLU A 30 -18.94 4.55 -14.30
CA GLU A 30 -20.33 4.54 -13.87
C GLU A 30 -21.10 5.63 -14.60
N THR A 31 -22.32 5.32 -15.04
CA THR A 31 -23.30 6.28 -15.55
C THR A 31 -24.35 6.47 -14.46
N LEU A 32 -24.52 7.71 -14.01
CA LEU A 32 -25.36 8.08 -12.85
C LEU A 32 -26.67 8.80 -13.29
N ALA A 33 -26.87 8.96 -14.59
CA ALA A 33 -28.09 9.54 -15.14
C ALA A 33 -28.53 8.75 -16.37
N GLU A 34 -29.80 8.55 -16.49
CA GLU A 34 -30.44 7.83 -17.59
C GLU A 34 -30.88 8.77 -18.72
N PRO A 35 -30.92 8.30 -19.99
CA PRO A 35 -31.49 9.07 -21.10
C PRO A 35 -32.91 9.51 -20.79
N GLY A 36 -33.23 10.80 -21.00
CA GLY A 36 -34.50 11.41 -20.69
C GLY A 36 -34.66 11.93 -19.27
N GLN A 37 -33.69 11.69 -18.40
CA GLN A 37 -33.67 12.24 -17.05
C GLN A 37 -33.30 13.74 -17.07
N VAL A 38 -33.98 14.55 -16.28
CA VAL A 38 -33.63 15.94 -16.04
C VAL A 38 -32.52 16.00 -15.00
N VAL A 39 -31.40 16.64 -15.33
CA VAL A 39 -30.26 16.83 -14.45
C VAL A 39 -30.07 18.31 -14.10
N ASN A 40 -29.60 18.58 -12.90
CA ASN A 40 -29.33 19.93 -12.41
C ASN A 40 -27.87 20.31 -12.63
N ALA A 41 -27.59 21.62 -12.63
CA ALA A 41 -26.24 22.13 -12.66
C ALA A 41 -25.44 21.60 -11.45
N GLY A 42 -24.26 21.03 -11.70
CA GLY A 42 -23.41 20.42 -10.68
C GLY A 42 -23.78 18.97 -10.31
N GLN A 43 -24.83 18.41 -10.88
CA GLN A 43 -25.18 17.00 -10.69
C GLN A 43 -24.17 16.11 -11.42
N MET A 44 -23.66 15.09 -10.72
CA MET A 44 -22.78 14.08 -11.31
C MET A 44 -23.60 13.15 -12.20
N VAL A 45 -23.24 13.03 -13.47
CA VAL A 45 -23.92 12.19 -14.46
C VAL A 45 -23.06 11.02 -14.94
N VAL A 46 -21.74 11.17 -14.90
CA VAL A 46 -20.77 10.14 -15.31
C VAL A 46 -19.58 10.20 -14.37
N ARG A 47 -19.06 9.04 -14.01
CA ARG A 47 -17.77 8.91 -13.32
C ARG A 47 -16.73 8.36 -14.29
N LEU A 48 -15.69 9.15 -14.55
CA LEU A 48 -14.60 8.82 -15.45
C LEU A 48 -13.35 8.51 -14.64
N ALA A 49 -12.72 7.36 -14.89
CA ALA A 49 -11.37 7.09 -14.47
C ALA A 49 -10.40 7.55 -15.57
N ARG A 50 -9.54 8.52 -15.25
CA ARG A 50 -8.55 9.03 -16.21
C ARG A 50 -7.56 7.95 -16.61
N ALA A 51 -7.14 7.97 -17.88
CA ALA A 51 -6.07 7.10 -18.34
C ALA A 51 -4.79 7.36 -17.54
N GLY A 52 -4.08 6.31 -17.19
CA GLY A 52 -2.85 6.42 -16.41
C GLY A 52 -2.47 5.11 -15.76
N ARG A 53 -1.39 5.14 -14.99
CA ARG A 53 -0.91 3.97 -14.24
C ARG A 53 -1.93 3.57 -13.19
N ARG A 54 -2.10 2.27 -13.02
CA ARG A 54 -2.95 1.73 -11.96
C ARG A 54 -2.31 1.95 -10.60
N GLU A 55 -3.12 2.34 -9.65
CA GLU A 55 -2.71 2.52 -8.27
C GLU A 55 -3.52 1.63 -7.34
N ALA A 56 -2.84 0.99 -6.40
CA ALA A 56 -3.48 0.38 -5.26
C ALA A 56 -3.61 1.43 -4.15
N VAL A 57 -4.82 1.63 -3.65
CA VAL A 57 -5.09 2.52 -2.51
C VAL A 57 -5.29 1.65 -1.28
N ILE A 58 -4.49 1.86 -0.26
CA ILE A 58 -4.54 1.11 0.99
C ILE A 58 -4.54 2.05 2.19
N GLN A 59 -4.98 1.52 3.33
CA GLN A 59 -4.93 2.21 4.61
C GLN A 59 -3.83 1.61 5.47
N LEU A 60 -2.86 2.42 5.86
CA LEU A 60 -1.74 2.01 6.71
C LEU A 60 -1.97 2.43 8.16
N PRO A 61 -1.67 1.57 9.13
CA PRO A 61 -1.71 1.94 10.54
C PRO A 61 -0.62 2.98 10.87
N GLU A 62 -0.78 3.71 11.97
CA GLU A 62 0.15 4.74 12.41
C GLU A 62 1.57 4.21 12.64
N THR A 63 1.69 2.94 13.00
CA THR A 63 2.95 2.25 13.25
C THR A 63 3.75 1.93 11.98
N LEU A 64 3.13 2.01 10.80
CA LEU A 64 3.76 1.68 9.52
C LEU A 64 3.75 2.89 8.59
N ARG A 65 4.85 3.62 8.55
CA ARG A 65 5.03 4.79 7.68
C ARG A 65 6.23 4.62 6.75
N PRO A 66 6.06 3.87 5.65
CA PRO A 66 7.13 3.68 4.67
C PRO A 66 7.47 5.01 3.98
N ALA A 67 8.74 5.18 3.60
CA ALA A 67 9.17 6.36 2.87
C ALA A 67 8.56 6.39 1.46
N VAL A 68 8.17 7.57 1.00
CA VAL A 68 7.72 7.77 -0.39
C VAL A 68 8.84 7.33 -1.34
N GLY A 69 8.48 6.56 -2.37
CA GLY A 69 9.41 5.92 -3.30
C GLY A 69 9.82 4.51 -2.89
N SER A 70 9.51 4.04 -1.66
CA SER A 70 9.75 2.65 -1.25
C SER A 70 8.98 1.67 -2.13
N ILE A 71 9.52 0.45 -2.23
CA ILE A 71 8.97 -0.60 -3.10
C ILE A 71 8.41 -1.72 -2.22
N GLY A 72 7.14 -2.01 -2.41
CA GLY A 72 6.47 -3.21 -1.95
C GLY A 72 6.27 -4.21 -3.08
N GLN A 73 5.63 -5.32 -2.76
CA GLN A 73 5.22 -6.34 -3.71
C GLN A 73 3.70 -6.40 -3.78
N ALA A 74 3.15 -6.41 -4.99
CA ALA A 74 1.71 -6.49 -5.24
C ALA A 74 1.36 -7.81 -5.92
N THR A 75 0.24 -8.39 -5.50
CA THR A 75 -0.41 -9.52 -6.15
C THR A 75 -1.88 -9.20 -6.37
N LEU A 76 -2.42 -9.59 -7.52
CA LEU A 76 -3.85 -9.46 -7.81
C LEU A 76 -4.60 -10.65 -7.22
N PHE A 77 -5.71 -10.42 -6.57
CA PHE A 77 -6.59 -11.49 -6.10
C PHE A 77 -7.04 -12.38 -7.27
N GLY A 78 -6.90 -13.69 -7.11
CA GLY A 78 -7.15 -14.69 -8.17
C GLY A 78 -6.00 -14.87 -9.17
N LYS A 79 -4.85 -14.18 -9.00
CA LYS A 79 -3.61 -14.36 -9.77
C LYS A 79 -2.39 -14.35 -8.86
N GLU A 80 -2.42 -15.16 -7.82
CA GLU A 80 -1.41 -15.17 -6.74
C GLU A 80 0.00 -15.53 -7.23
N GLY A 81 0.10 -16.18 -8.40
CA GLY A 81 1.39 -16.50 -9.03
C GLY A 81 2.13 -15.30 -9.64
N VAL A 82 1.46 -14.17 -9.83
CA VAL A 82 2.03 -12.95 -10.41
C VAL A 82 2.34 -11.97 -9.30
N VAL A 83 3.61 -11.81 -8.96
CA VAL A 83 4.12 -10.84 -7.99
C VAL A 83 4.85 -9.73 -8.72
N VAL A 84 4.40 -8.51 -8.58
CA VAL A 84 5.01 -7.34 -9.23
C VAL A 84 5.45 -6.29 -8.22
N PRO A 85 6.44 -5.46 -8.54
CA PRO A 85 6.80 -4.32 -7.72
C PRO A 85 5.66 -3.29 -7.70
N ALA A 86 5.46 -2.71 -6.53
CA ALA A 86 4.55 -1.60 -6.31
C ALA A 86 5.30 -0.48 -5.60
N ARG A 87 5.31 0.71 -6.19
CA ARG A 87 6.06 1.86 -5.67
C ARG A 87 5.15 2.83 -4.93
N LEU A 88 5.47 3.13 -3.70
CA LEU A 88 4.75 4.15 -2.93
C LEU A 88 4.94 5.53 -3.57
N ARG A 89 3.87 6.07 -4.15
CA ARG A 89 3.85 7.40 -4.76
C ARG A 89 3.44 8.48 -3.78
N GLN A 90 2.48 8.17 -2.93
CA GLN A 90 1.90 9.14 -2.01
C GLN A 90 1.51 8.46 -0.70
N LEU A 91 1.82 9.11 0.41
CA LEU A 91 1.36 8.79 1.74
C LEU A 91 0.68 10.04 2.30
N SER A 92 -0.53 9.90 2.81
CA SER A 92 -1.23 11.02 3.46
C SER A 92 -0.50 11.45 4.73
N ASP A 93 -0.42 12.75 4.96
CA ASP A 93 0.11 13.30 6.21
C ASP A 93 -0.97 13.41 7.30
N ALA A 94 -2.25 13.32 6.91
CA ALA A 94 -3.37 13.33 7.84
C ALA A 94 -3.96 11.94 7.96
N ALA A 95 -4.15 11.49 9.22
CA ALA A 95 -4.88 10.26 9.51
C ALA A 95 -6.38 10.46 9.32
N ASP A 96 -7.05 9.44 8.83
CA ASP A 96 -8.49 9.34 8.92
C ASP A 96 -8.91 9.30 10.39
N ARG A 97 -9.86 10.15 10.77
CA ARG A 97 -10.24 10.35 12.18
C ARG A 97 -10.95 9.13 12.77
N LEU A 98 -11.63 8.35 11.95
CA LEU A 98 -12.41 7.20 12.37
C LEU A 98 -11.54 5.95 12.51
N THR A 99 -10.72 5.68 11.50
CA THR A 99 -9.92 4.45 11.42
C THR A 99 -8.52 4.61 11.98
N ARG A 100 -8.04 5.86 12.17
CA ARG A 100 -6.66 6.21 12.58
C ARG A 100 -5.60 5.63 11.65
N THR A 101 -5.93 5.58 10.36
CA THR A 101 -5.04 5.08 9.32
C THR A 101 -4.67 6.17 8.35
N PHE A 102 -3.58 5.98 7.63
CA PHE A 102 -3.09 6.90 6.61
C PHE A 102 -3.29 6.30 5.22
N GLU A 103 -3.91 7.05 4.32
CA GLU A 103 -4.05 6.61 2.94
C GLU A 103 -2.69 6.57 2.25
N ALA A 104 -2.37 5.43 1.66
CA ALA A 104 -1.18 5.23 0.85
C ALA A 104 -1.56 4.79 -0.57
N ARG A 105 -0.88 5.37 -1.56
CA ARG A 105 -1.09 5.09 -2.98
C ARG A 105 0.16 4.48 -3.58
N TYR A 106 0.05 3.24 -4.03
CA TYR A 106 1.12 2.49 -4.64
C TYR A 106 0.86 2.35 -6.14
N VAL A 107 1.79 2.82 -6.96
CA VAL A 107 1.76 2.60 -8.42
C VAL A 107 2.13 1.15 -8.69
N LEU A 108 1.27 0.45 -9.40
CA LEU A 108 1.50 -0.93 -9.81
C LEU A 108 2.35 -0.94 -11.09
N GLU A 109 3.35 -1.81 -11.14
CA GLU A 109 4.26 -1.97 -12.27
C GLU A 109 4.06 -3.33 -12.96
N GLY A 110 4.74 -3.56 -14.09
CA GLY A 110 4.72 -4.84 -14.80
C GLY A 110 3.31 -5.26 -15.23
N GLU A 111 2.99 -6.52 -15.05
CA GLU A 111 1.72 -7.12 -15.52
C GLU A 111 0.46 -6.56 -14.84
N LEU A 112 0.61 -5.87 -13.70
CA LEU A 112 -0.51 -5.22 -13.02
C LEU A 112 -0.70 -3.74 -13.39
N ALA A 113 0.11 -3.21 -14.31
CA ALA A 113 -0.04 -1.83 -14.79
C ALA A 113 -1.41 -1.60 -15.47
N ASP A 114 -2.01 -2.64 -16.03
CA ASP A 114 -3.33 -2.63 -16.69
C ASP A 114 -4.38 -3.45 -15.92
N ALA A 115 -4.17 -3.67 -14.61
CA ALA A 115 -5.13 -4.38 -13.78
C ALA A 115 -6.54 -3.75 -13.88
N PRO A 116 -7.63 -4.55 -13.81
CA PRO A 116 -8.97 -4.01 -13.81
C PRO A 116 -9.20 -3.02 -12.68
N LEU A 117 -9.88 -1.92 -12.97
CA LEU A 117 -10.27 -0.95 -11.94
C LEU A 117 -11.27 -1.59 -10.97
N GLY A 118 -11.08 -1.33 -9.68
CA GLY A 118 -11.90 -1.93 -8.60
C GLY A 118 -11.45 -3.35 -8.20
N ALA A 119 -10.43 -3.92 -8.85
CA ALA A 119 -9.90 -5.22 -8.44
C ALA A 119 -9.19 -5.15 -7.08
N THR A 120 -9.26 -6.24 -6.33
CA THR A 120 -8.56 -6.36 -5.04
C THR A 120 -7.10 -6.73 -5.25
N VAL A 121 -6.21 -6.00 -4.59
CA VAL A 121 -4.76 -6.20 -4.63
C VAL A 121 -4.25 -6.45 -3.22
N THR A 122 -3.41 -7.46 -3.04
CA THR A 122 -2.66 -7.69 -1.82
C THR A 122 -1.29 -7.05 -1.94
N LEU A 123 -0.94 -6.17 -0.99
CA LEU A 123 0.37 -5.53 -0.91
C LEU A 123 1.18 -6.10 0.25
N ARG A 124 2.40 -6.55 -0.04
CA ARG A 124 3.42 -6.86 0.95
C ARG A 124 4.38 -5.68 1.04
N ILE A 125 4.36 -5.00 2.16
CA ILE A 125 5.18 -3.81 2.40
C ILE A 125 6.28 -4.21 3.38
N PRO A 126 7.57 -3.98 3.05
CA PRO A 126 8.63 -4.14 4.04
C PRO A 126 8.35 -3.22 5.23
N ASP A 127 8.43 -3.76 6.42
CA ASP A 127 8.22 -3.02 7.67
C ASP A 127 9.39 -2.08 7.92
N GLY A 128 9.83 -1.24 7.18
CA GLY A 128 10.85 -0.17 7.29
C GLY A 128 11.95 -0.31 8.37
N HIS A 129 11.87 -1.34 9.17
CA HIS A 129 12.95 -1.74 10.05
C HIS A 129 14.05 -2.34 9.18
N ALA A 130 15.00 -1.49 8.79
CA ALA A 130 16.18 -1.86 8.05
C ALA A 130 16.66 -3.21 8.59
N THR A 131 16.80 -4.18 7.70
CA THR A 131 17.42 -5.45 8.07
C THR A 131 18.84 -5.12 8.51
N VAL A 132 19.05 -5.01 9.81
CA VAL A 132 20.40 -4.81 10.34
C VAL A 132 21.21 -6.01 9.87
N PRO A 133 22.31 -5.81 9.14
CA PRO A 133 23.13 -6.92 8.67
C PRO A 133 23.47 -7.86 9.83
N GLY A 134 23.26 -9.15 9.66
CA GLY A 134 23.48 -10.15 10.71
C GLY A 134 22.32 -10.30 11.71
N SER A 135 21.17 -9.61 11.51
CA SER A 135 19.99 -9.86 12.33
C SER A 135 19.27 -11.14 11.90
N VAL A 136 18.76 -11.86 12.88
CA VAL A 136 17.98 -13.08 12.69
C VAL A 136 16.62 -12.89 13.38
N GLN A 137 15.55 -13.39 12.75
CA GLN A 137 14.23 -13.44 13.37
C GLN A 137 14.04 -14.79 14.05
N VAL A 138 13.63 -14.77 15.31
CA VAL A 138 13.38 -15.96 16.13
C VAL A 138 11.98 -15.87 16.73
N PRO A 139 11.31 -17.01 17.03
CA PRO A 139 10.09 -17.02 17.82
C PRO A 139 10.32 -16.34 19.16
N ILE A 140 9.33 -15.58 19.67
CA ILE A 140 9.45 -14.89 20.96
C ILE A 140 9.72 -15.85 22.11
N GLY A 141 9.16 -17.08 22.04
CA GLY A 141 9.39 -18.13 23.04
C GLY A 141 10.81 -18.68 23.09
N ALA A 142 11.64 -18.42 22.07
CA ALA A 142 13.06 -18.79 22.07
C ALA A 142 13.94 -17.74 22.77
N LEU A 143 13.40 -16.55 23.06
CA LEU A 143 14.11 -15.49 23.76
C LEU A 143 13.93 -15.67 25.25
N PHE A 144 15.01 -15.72 25.98
CA PHE A 144 15.01 -15.92 27.43
C PHE A 144 15.97 -14.93 28.11
N ASP A 145 15.62 -14.45 29.30
CA ASP A 145 16.49 -13.66 30.14
C ASP A 145 16.54 -14.27 31.54
N ALA A 146 17.72 -14.74 31.91
CA ALA A 146 18.00 -15.33 33.24
C ALA A 146 18.54 -14.29 34.22
N GLY A 147 18.33 -12.98 33.99
CA GLY A 147 18.86 -11.89 34.80
C GLY A 147 20.28 -11.45 34.41
N LYS A 148 20.77 -11.94 33.25
CA LYS A 148 22.08 -11.55 32.68
C LYS A 148 21.92 -10.89 31.31
N GLY A 149 20.70 -10.46 30.97
CA GLY A 149 20.31 -9.93 29.68
C GLY A 149 19.70 -10.99 28.75
N PRO A 150 19.07 -10.54 27.65
CA PRO A 150 18.40 -11.41 26.73
C PRO A 150 19.35 -12.32 25.97
N GLY A 151 18.95 -13.55 25.75
CA GLY A 151 19.71 -14.52 24.98
C GLY A 151 18.83 -15.65 24.46
N VAL A 152 19.45 -16.54 23.72
CA VAL A 152 18.82 -17.74 23.18
C VAL A 152 19.64 -18.97 23.48
N TRP A 153 18.98 -20.13 23.57
CA TRP A 153 19.62 -21.40 23.67
C TRP A 153 19.79 -22.00 22.27
N LEU A 154 21.01 -22.40 21.91
CA LEU A 154 21.30 -23.12 20.67
C LEU A 154 21.53 -24.59 20.96
N ILE A 155 21.02 -25.43 20.06
CA ILE A 155 21.29 -26.87 20.09
C ILE A 155 22.36 -27.19 19.06
N ASP A 156 23.51 -27.68 19.52
CA ASP A 156 24.63 -28.08 18.65
C ASP A 156 25.31 -29.38 19.14
N GLY A 157 26.06 -30.01 18.25
CA GLY A 157 26.86 -31.18 18.55
C GLY A 157 26.18 -32.55 18.45
N LYS A 158 26.97 -33.61 18.54
CA LYS A 158 26.56 -35.02 18.65
C LYS A 158 27.40 -35.69 19.76
N PRO A 159 26.81 -35.98 20.94
CA PRO A 159 25.42 -35.79 21.34
C PRO A 159 25.03 -34.32 21.41
N ALA A 160 23.73 -34.01 21.21
CA ALA A 160 23.19 -32.67 21.23
C ALA A 160 23.42 -32.00 22.60
N GLN A 161 23.99 -30.81 22.58
CA GLN A 161 24.22 -29.96 23.76
C GLN A 161 23.55 -28.61 23.55
N VAL A 162 23.16 -27.97 24.65
CA VAL A 162 22.56 -26.63 24.61
C VAL A 162 23.59 -25.60 25.08
N PHE A 163 23.74 -24.54 24.28
CA PHE A 163 24.65 -23.45 24.54
C PHE A 163 23.91 -22.14 24.65
N TRP A 164 24.19 -21.39 25.68
CA TRP A 164 23.65 -20.04 25.84
C TRP A 164 24.38 -19.05 24.94
N LYS A 165 23.63 -18.26 24.21
CA LYS A 165 24.17 -17.16 23.41
C LYS A 165 23.47 -15.86 23.79
N PRO A 166 24.20 -14.86 24.30
CA PRO A 166 23.65 -13.52 24.53
C PRO A 166 23.32 -12.86 23.19
N VAL A 167 22.22 -12.11 23.15
CA VAL A 167 21.76 -11.41 21.96
C VAL A 167 21.31 -9.99 22.31
N THR A 168 21.35 -9.12 21.32
CA THR A 168 20.73 -7.80 21.41
C THR A 168 19.37 -7.86 20.68
N VAL A 169 18.31 -7.52 21.38
CA VAL A 169 16.97 -7.45 20.79
C VAL A 169 16.83 -6.10 20.07
N LEU A 170 16.57 -6.16 18.77
CA LEU A 170 16.36 -4.98 17.93
C LEU A 170 14.88 -4.60 17.85
N HIS A 171 14.01 -5.61 17.79
CA HIS A 171 12.58 -5.42 17.68
C HIS A 171 11.84 -6.63 18.26
N LEU A 172 10.72 -6.35 18.94
CA LEU A 172 9.79 -7.36 19.44
C LEU A 172 8.45 -7.21 18.73
N SER A 173 7.91 -8.33 18.27
CA SER A 173 6.54 -8.47 17.77
C SER A 173 5.77 -9.43 18.68
N ASP A 174 4.47 -9.61 18.46
CA ASP A 174 3.63 -10.47 19.30
C ASP A 174 4.07 -11.94 19.29
N ASP A 175 4.63 -12.42 18.18
CA ASP A 175 5.01 -13.83 17.96
C ASP A 175 6.52 -14.03 17.74
N SER A 176 7.28 -12.96 17.48
CA SER A 176 8.67 -13.04 17.07
C SER A 176 9.54 -11.90 17.60
N ALA A 177 10.84 -12.16 17.70
CA ALA A 177 11.84 -11.17 18.04
C ALA A 177 12.90 -11.10 16.95
N ARG A 178 13.31 -9.88 16.57
CA ARG A 178 14.48 -9.66 15.72
C ARG A 178 15.69 -9.39 16.61
N ILE A 179 16.70 -10.20 16.46
CA ILE A 179 17.86 -10.21 17.31
C ILE A 179 19.16 -10.13 16.51
N VAL A 180 20.19 -9.60 17.13
CA VAL A 180 21.58 -9.64 16.64
C VAL A 180 22.45 -10.33 17.69
N GLY A 181 23.32 -11.23 17.23
CA GLY A 181 24.24 -11.97 18.08
C GLY A 181 25.08 -12.94 17.27
N GLN A 182 25.81 -13.81 17.95
CA GLN A 182 26.58 -14.89 17.32
C GLN A 182 25.65 -16.07 16.95
N ILE A 183 24.67 -15.79 16.10
CA ILE A 183 23.66 -16.73 15.62
C ILE A 183 23.63 -16.65 14.11
N LYS A 184 23.45 -17.81 13.45
CA LYS A 184 23.39 -17.92 11.99
C LYS A 184 22.02 -18.43 11.55
N PRO A 185 21.55 -18.07 10.35
CA PRO A 185 20.41 -18.75 9.74
C PRO A 185 20.67 -20.26 9.65
N GLY A 186 19.75 -21.08 10.18
CA GLY A 186 19.89 -22.53 10.23
C GLY A 186 20.34 -23.10 11.60
N ASP A 187 20.74 -22.25 12.55
CA ASP A 187 20.98 -22.69 13.93
C ASP A 187 19.64 -23.21 14.54
N ARG A 188 19.76 -24.31 15.31
CA ARG A 188 18.58 -24.96 15.92
C ARG A 188 18.33 -24.36 17.29
N LEU A 189 17.11 -23.88 17.48
CA LEU A 189 16.57 -23.45 18.76
C LEU A 189 15.73 -24.58 19.37
N PRO A 190 15.69 -24.71 20.71
CA PRO A 190 14.86 -25.70 21.39
C PRO A 190 13.37 -25.43 21.22
#